data_e9d37e9b512c0cb56f63f7265716dd2c
#
_entry.id   e9d37e9b512c0cb56f63f7265716dd2c
#
_cell.length_a   1.000
_cell.length_b   1.000
_cell.length_c   1.000
_cell.angle_alpha   90.00
_cell.angle_beta   90.00
_cell.angle_gamma   90.00
#
_symmetry.space_group_name_H-M   'P 1'
#
loop_
_entity.id
_entity.type
_entity.pdbx_description
1 polymer ?
#
loop_
_entity_poly.entity_id
_entity_poly.type
_entity_poly.pdbx_seq_one_letter_code
_entity_poly.pdbx_strand_id
1 'polypeptide(L)'
;AMEAAKRIHDELGKEIRVVDMFTIKPLDKQAVIDAAKTGRVVAAQDHNLLGGLGQLVGSCIAEAGIACKLVSRGCPDYFVPIANPEFLYARNGMDADGLYEAMKAMF
;
A
#
# COMPACT_ATOMS: atom_id res chain seq x y z
N ALA A 1 1.01 -6.71 5.65
CA ALA A 1 2.19 -5.98 5.15
C ALA A 1 3.49 -6.57 5.69
N MET A 2 3.64 -6.76 7.00
CA MET A 2 4.88 -7.25 7.63
C MET A 2 5.34 -8.60 7.07
N GLU A 3 4.44 -9.56 6.90
CA GLU A 3 4.74 -10.87 6.30
C GLU A 3 5.25 -10.73 4.86
N ALA A 4 4.59 -9.89 4.06
CA ALA A 4 5.01 -9.64 2.68
C ALA A 4 6.41 -8.99 2.63
N ALA A 5 6.67 -8.01 3.51
CA ALA A 5 7.98 -7.36 3.60
C ALA A 5 9.09 -8.36 3.98
N LYS A 6 8.81 -9.27 4.93
CA LYS A 6 9.75 -10.33 5.31
C LYS A 6 10.07 -11.26 4.13
N ARG A 7 9.06 -11.66 3.37
CA ARG A 7 9.26 -12.51 2.18
C ARG A 7 10.12 -11.80 1.13
N ILE A 8 9.92 -10.52 0.88
CA ILE A 8 10.76 -9.74 -0.04
C ILE A 8 12.21 -9.73 0.44
N HIS A 9 12.43 -9.53 1.74
CA HIS A 9 13.77 -9.57 2.31
C HIS A 9 14.43 -10.95 2.11
N ASP A 10 13.72 -12.02 2.46
CA ASP A 10 14.24 -13.38 2.41
C ASP A 10 14.53 -13.86 0.97
N GLU A 11 13.69 -13.48 0.01
CA GLU A 11 13.78 -13.94 -1.38
C GLU A 11 14.59 -13.01 -2.30
N LEU A 12 14.52 -11.72 -2.11
CA LEU A 12 15.15 -10.73 -2.99
C LEU A 12 16.27 -9.94 -2.33
N GLY A 13 16.48 -10.08 -1.02
CA GLY A 13 17.48 -9.31 -0.27
C GLY A 13 17.19 -7.82 -0.21
N LYS A 14 15.92 -7.43 -0.40
CA LYS A 14 15.48 -6.01 -0.38
C LYS A 14 14.83 -5.66 0.94
N GLU A 15 15.20 -4.51 1.49
CA GLU A 15 14.60 -4.00 2.71
C GLU A 15 13.31 -3.23 2.37
N ILE A 16 12.23 -3.60 3.06
CA ILE A 16 10.94 -2.92 2.97
C ILE A 16 10.63 -2.24 4.29
N ARG A 17 10.52 -0.92 4.27
CA ARG A 17 10.03 -0.17 5.42
C ARG A 17 8.50 -0.26 5.46
N VAL A 18 7.96 -0.72 6.57
CA VAL A 18 6.52 -0.74 6.81
C VAL A 18 6.14 0.41 7.73
N VAL A 19 5.19 1.23 7.29
CA VAL A 19 4.69 2.38 8.05
C VAL A 19 3.21 2.18 8.33
N ASP A 20 2.82 2.20 9.59
CA ASP A 20 1.43 2.17 10.00
C ASP A 20 0.85 3.59 10.02
N MET A 21 0.01 3.89 9.03
CA MET A 21 -0.67 5.18 8.90
C MET A 21 -2.00 5.15 9.65
N PHE A 22 -1.95 5.14 10.97
CA PHE A 22 -3.13 5.04 11.83
C PHE A 22 -3.98 6.32 11.86
N THR A 23 -3.48 7.43 11.33
CA THR A 23 -4.21 8.70 11.22
C THR A 23 -4.27 9.16 9.77
N ILE A 24 -5.48 9.28 9.23
CA ILE A 24 -5.72 9.76 7.86
C ILE A 24 -5.89 11.27 7.83
N LYS A 25 -6.48 11.82 8.87
CA LYS A 25 -6.77 13.25 8.98
C LYS A 25 -6.43 13.77 10.38
N PRO A 26 -5.35 14.54 10.52
CA PRO A 26 -4.37 14.92 9.48
C PRO A 26 -3.46 13.76 9.07
N LEU A 27 -3.15 13.68 7.77
CA LEU A 27 -2.17 12.73 7.25
C LEU A 27 -0.75 13.12 7.70
N ASP A 28 0.06 12.15 8.12
CA ASP A 28 1.48 12.38 8.39
C ASP A 28 2.24 12.54 7.06
N LYS A 29 2.25 13.75 6.55
CA LYS A 29 2.87 14.09 5.26
C LYS A 29 4.37 13.82 5.26
N GLN A 30 5.06 14.03 6.37
CA GLN A 30 6.50 13.79 6.44
C GLN A 30 6.82 12.31 6.28
N ALA A 31 6.05 11.42 6.91
CA ALA A 31 6.20 9.98 6.74
C ALA A 31 6.00 9.56 5.28
N VAL A 32 5.01 10.13 4.60
CA VAL A 32 4.76 9.90 3.17
C VAL A 32 5.93 10.39 2.31
N ILE A 33 6.43 11.58 2.55
CA ILE A 33 7.56 12.16 1.82
C ILE A 33 8.81 11.29 1.99
N ASP A 34 9.10 10.86 3.21
CA ASP A 34 10.25 10.01 3.50
C ASP A 34 10.12 8.64 2.81
N ALA A 35 8.92 8.06 2.77
CA ALA A 35 8.66 6.85 2.01
C ALA A 35 8.84 7.08 0.50
N ALA A 36 8.31 8.18 -0.04
CA ALA A 36 8.37 8.50 -1.46
C ALA A 36 9.81 8.70 -1.97
N LYS A 37 10.72 9.16 -1.12
CA LYS A 37 12.14 9.31 -1.49
C LYS A 37 12.81 7.98 -1.85
N THR A 38 12.24 6.85 -1.46
CA THR A 38 12.71 5.53 -1.92
C THR A 38 12.40 5.27 -3.41
N GLY A 39 11.49 6.05 -3.99
CA GLY A 39 11.01 5.90 -5.36
C GLY A 39 9.91 4.86 -5.55
N ARG A 40 9.55 4.12 -4.52
CA ARG A 40 8.57 3.01 -4.58
C ARG A 40 7.73 2.97 -3.31
N VAL A 41 6.42 3.07 -3.46
CA VAL A 41 5.47 3.02 -2.34
C VAL A 41 4.30 2.10 -2.68
N VAL A 42 3.96 1.22 -1.76
CA VAL A 42 2.69 0.48 -1.77
C VAL A 42 1.83 1.01 -0.64
N ALA A 43 0.69 1.58 -0.95
CA ALA A 43 -0.31 2.01 0.02
C ALA A 43 -1.44 0.99 0.07
N ALA A 44 -1.70 0.43 1.25
CA ALA A 44 -2.72 -0.60 1.44
C ALA A 44 -3.64 -0.22 2.59
N GLN A 45 -4.94 -0.33 2.37
CA GLN A 45 -5.96 -0.01 3.37
C GLN A 45 -7.18 -0.90 3.17
N ASP A 46 -7.76 -1.40 4.25
CA ASP A 46 -9.06 -2.07 4.22
C ASP A 46 -10.18 -1.03 4.07
N HIS A 47 -10.27 -0.48 2.89
CA HIS A 47 -11.18 0.59 2.53
C HIS A 47 -11.32 0.66 1.00
N ASN A 48 -12.37 1.34 0.52
CA ASN A 48 -12.53 1.61 -0.89
C ASN A 48 -11.31 2.38 -1.44
N LEU A 49 -10.86 2.03 -2.63
CA LEU A 49 -9.74 2.71 -3.29
C LEU A 49 -10.06 4.18 -3.59
N LEU A 50 -11.32 4.49 -3.91
CA LEU A 50 -11.75 5.87 -4.10
C LEU A 50 -11.83 6.59 -2.75
N GLY A 51 -11.11 7.69 -2.60
CA GLY A 51 -11.04 8.45 -1.37
C GLY A 51 -10.24 7.78 -0.24
N GLY A 52 -9.57 6.67 -0.51
CA GLY A 52 -8.78 5.93 0.47
C GLY A 52 -7.35 6.46 0.65
N LEU A 53 -6.59 5.75 1.47
CA LEU A 53 -5.20 6.09 1.80
C LEU A 53 -4.32 6.27 0.56
N GLY A 54 -4.47 5.40 -0.44
CA GLY A 54 -3.67 5.46 -1.67
C GLY A 54 -3.81 6.79 -2.41
N GLN A 55 -5.00 7.34 -2.49
CA GLN A 55 -5.24 8.65 -3.12
C GLN A 55 -4.65 9.79 -2.30
N LEU A 56 -4.78 9.75 -0.97
CA LEU A 56 -4.19 10.75 -0.08
C LEU A 56 -2.66 10.74 -0.16
N VAL A 57 -2.06 9.57 -0.16
CA VAL A 57 -0.62 9.38 -0.33
C VAL A 57 -0.17 9.89 -1.70
N GLY A 58 -0.89 9.53 -2.76
CA GLY A 58 -0.61 9.98 -4.12
C GLY A 58 -0.67 11.50 -4.27
N SER A 59 -1.68 12.13 -3.70
CA SER A 59 -1.80 13.59 -3.68
C SER A 59 -0.63 14.24 -2.94
N CYS A 60 -0.26 13.72 -1.78
CA CYS A 60 0.88 14.22 -1.01
C CYS A 60 2.20 14.12 -1.79
N ILE A 61 2.45 13.00 -2.45
CA ILE A 61 3.64 12.77 -3.28
C ILE A 61 3.67 13.75 -4.45
N ALA A 62 2.53 13.94 -5.13
CA ALA A 62 2.43 14.84 -6.26
C ALA A 62 2.66 16.29 -5.84
N GLU A 63 2.06 16.75 -4.74
CA GLU A 63 2.26 18.10 -4.20
C GLU A 63 3.71 18.34 -3.78
N ALA A 64 4.39 17.34 -3.27
CA ALA A 64 5.80 17.40 -2.90
C ALA A 64 6.75 17.38 -4.13
N GLY A 65 6.25 17.07 -5.32
CA GLY A 65 7.05 17.01 -6.53
C GLY A 65 8.06 15.87 -6.57
N ILE A 66 7.80 14.77 -5.87
CA ILE A 66 8.71 13.62 -5.78
C ILE A 66 8.37 12.60 -6.88
N ALA A 67 9.37 12.17 -7.64
CA ALA A 67 9.21 11.08 -8.60
C ALA A 67 9.16 9.75 -7.85
N CYS A 68 7.97 9.14 -7.80
CA CYS A 68 7.74 7.91 -7.06
C CYS A 68 6.69 7.05 -7.76
N LYS A 69 6.96 5.76 -7.87
CA LYS A 69 5.96 4.78 -8.28
C LYS A 69 5.08 4.43 -7.09
N LEU A 70 3.79 4.68 -7.21
CA LEU A 70 2.79 4.35 -6.21
C LEU A 70 1.87 3.24 -6.72
N VAL A 71 1.68 2.23 -5.90
CA VAL A 71 0.68 1.18 -6.10
C VAL A 71 -0.27 1.19 -4.92
N SER A 72 -1.57 1.30 -5.18
CA SER A 72 -2.59 1.26 -4.15
C SER A 72 -3.26 -0.11 -4.11
N ARG A 73 -3.51 -0.61 -2.91
CA ARG A 73 -4.29 -1.81 -2.63
C ARG A 73 -5.42 -1.47 -1.67
N GLY A 74 -6.61 -1.90 -2.02
CA GLY A 74 -7.82 -1.65 -1.25
C GLY A 74 -9.00 -2.34 -1.91
N CYS A 75 -10.19 -2.07 -1.44
CA CYS A 75 -11.40 -2.58 -2.05
C CYS A 75 -11.70 -1.76 -3.32
N PRO A 76 -11.82 -2.41 -4.49
CA PRO A 76 -12.28 -1.74 -5.71
C PRO A 76 -13.70 -1.18 -5.54
N ASP A 77 -14.06 -0.19 -6.36
CA ASP A 77 -15.37 0.44 -6.31
C ASP A 77 -16.45 -0.47 -6.91
N TYR A 78 -16.89 -1.44 -6.13
CA TYR A 78 -17.97 -2.36 -6.46
C TYR A 78 -18.67 -2.87 -5.20
N PHE A 79 -19.86 -3.45 -5.35
CA PHE A 79 -20.54 -4.11 -4.23
C PHE A 79 -19.86 -5.43 -3.90
N VAL A 80 -19.21 -5.47 -2.74
CA VAL A 80 -18.47 -6.66 -2.28
C VAL A 80 -19.45 -7.76 -1.91
N PRO A 81 -19.29 -9.00 -2.41
CA PRO A 81 -20.14 -10.11 -2.00
C PRO A 81 -19.92 -10.47 -0.52
N ILE A 82 -20.92 -11.08 0.09
CA ILE A 82 -20.81 -11.58 1.46
C ILE A 82 -19.92 -12.81 1.47
N ALA A 83 -18.81 -12.74 2.17
CA ALA A 83 -17.86 -13.83 2.29
C ALA A 83 -16.98 -13.66 3.54
N ASN A 84 -16.17 -14.68 3.82
CA ASN A 84 -15.16 -14.64 4.87
C ASN A 84 -14.13 -13.50 4.58
N PRO A 85 -13.70 -12.74 5.60
CA PRO A 85 -12.71 -11.65 5.41
C PRO A 85 -11.43 -12.10 4.71
N GLU A 86 -10.88 -13.26 5.05
CA GLU A 86 -9.67 -13.79 4.41
C GLU A 86 -9.84 -14.00 2.91
N PHE A 87 -11.00 -14.53 2.50
CA PHE A 87 -11.34 -14.69 1.09
C PHE A 87 -11.44 -13.34 0.36
N LEU A 88 -12.07 -12.36 0.99
CA LEU A 88 -12.23 -11.02 0.41
C LEU A 88 -10.89 -10.30 0.27
N TYR A 89 -10.00 -10.43 1.25
CA TYR A 89 -8.65 -9.87 1.17
C TYR A 89 -7.85 -10.50 0.05
N ALA A 90 -7.88 -11.84 -0.08
CA ALA A 90 -7.21 -12.54 -1.16
C ALA A 90 -7.74 -12.13 -2.53
N ARG A 91 -9.07 -12.05 -2.69
CA ARG A 91 -9.72 -11.63 -3.93
C ARG A 91 -9.30 -10.22 -4.37
N ASN A 92 -9.10 -9.31 -3.43
CA ASN A 92 -8.75 -7.91 -3.71
C ASN A 92 -7.23 -7.65 -3.68
N GLY A 93 -6.42 -8.69 -3.54
CA GLY A 93 -4.96 -8.55 -3.49
C GLY A 93 -4.44 -7.83 -2.25
N MET A 94 -5.17 -7.92 -1.14
CA MET A 94 -4.87 -7.24 0.13
C MET A 94 -4.29 -8.17 1.19
N ASP A 95 -4.25 -9.47 0.93
CA ASP A 95 -3.58 -10.44 1.80
C ASP A 95 -2.06 -10.38 1.64
N ALA A 96 -1.34 -11.20 2.40
CA ALA A 96 0.12 -11.22 2.35
C ALA A 96 0.64 -11.53 0.94
N ASP A 97 0.00 -12.44 0.21
CA ASP A 97 0.38 -12.80 -1.16
C ASP A 97 0.17 -11.66 -2.14
N GLY A 98 -0.99 -10.99 -2.08
CA GLY A 98 -1.29 -9.84 -2.94
C GLY A 98 -0.35 -8.67 -2.70
N LEU A 99 -0.04 -8.37 -1.45
CA LEU A 99 0.92 -7.33 -1.11
C LEU A 99 2.35 -7.70 -1.51
N TYR A 100 2.74 -8.96 -1.34
CA TYR A 100 4.04 -9.47 -1.79
C TYR A 100 4.19 -9.27 -3.30
N GLU A 101 3.22 -9.68 -4.11
CA GLU A 101 3.27 -9.50 -5.56
C GLU A 101 3.33 -8.03 -5.98
N ALA A 102 2.57 -7.17 -5.29
CA ALA A 102 2.62 -5.73 -5.52
C ALA A 102 4.01 -5.14 -5.25
N MET A 103 4.64 -5.55 -4.15
CA MET A 103 5.99 -5.10 -3.79
C MET A 103 7.03 -5.65 -4.75
N LYS A 104 6.96 -6.95 -5.07
CA LYS A 104 7.89 -7.63 -5.97
C LYS A 104 7.91 -7.00 -7.36
N ALA A 105 6.75 -6.63 -7.89
CA ALA A 105 6.63 -6.01 -9.19
C ALA A 105 7.29 -4.63 -9.29
N MET A 106 7.68 -4.04 -8.17
CA MET A 106 8.33 -2.73 -8.11
C MET A 106 9.86 -2.79 -8.22
N PHE A 107 10.41 -3.99 -8.18
CA PHE A 107 11.88 -4.20 -8.26
C PHE A 107 12.37 -4.76 -9.59
#